data_142d3afd5289c40beb1c7eaa5e8c20ed
#
_entry.id   142d3afd5289c40beb1c7eaa5e8c20ed
#
_cell.length_a   1.000
_cell.length_b   1.000
_cell.length_c   1.000
_cell.angle_alpha   90.00
_cell.angle_beta   90.00
_cell.angle_gamma   90.00
#
_symmetry.space_group_name_H-M   'P 1'
#
loop_
_entity.id
_entity.type
_entity.pdbx_description
1 polymer ?
#
loop_
_entity_poly.entity_id
_entity_poly.type
_entity_poly.pdbx_seq_one_letter_code
_entity_poly.pdbx_strand_id
1 'polypeptide(L)'
;LECTHNYINSLYYSNEDTIPSKWKGYDAYSQTLDAADYIKKHANDNEPFLLVLSWGPPHNPYNTAPEEYREKYENFNIQLRPNVPENLADKAVSDLKGYYAHINALDGCVDILLRTIENAGIEENTIFIFTSDHGDMLYSHGMERKQKPFDESILVPFILRYPAIHGNRKITVKAP
;
A
#
# COMPACT_ATOMS: atom_id res chain seq x y z
N LEU A 1 0.79 -17.38 -10.99
CA LEU A 1 0.97 -16.34 -9.97
C LEU A 1 1.59 -16.98 -8.74
N GLU A 2 2.92 -16.89 -8.59
CA GLU A 2 3.55 -17.20 -7.32
C GLU A 2 3.25 -16.03 -6.37
N CYS A 3 2.39 -16.26 -5.41
CA CYS A 3 2.16 -15.34 -4.31
C CYS A 3 3.33 -15.49 -3.32
N THR A 4 4.49 -14.95 -3.68
CA THR A 4 5.62 -14.92 -2.76
C THR A 4 5.45 -13.70 -1.87
N HIS A 5 5.38 -13.91 -0.55
CA HIS A 5 5.44 -12.82 0.41
C HIS A 5 6.90 -12.33 0.62
N ASN A 6 7.65 -12.23 -0.46
CA ASN A 6 8.99 -11.65 -0.44
C ASN A 6 8.94 -10.34 -1.24
N TYR A 7 8.99 -9.23 -0.55
CA TYR A 7 8.88 -7.90 -1.16
C TYR A 7 10.21 -7.34 -1.68
N ILE A 8 11.27 -8.12 -1.60
CA ILE A 8 12.59 -7.75 -2.12
C ILE A 8 12.93 -8.64 -3.30
N ASN A 9 13.11 -8.04 -4.46
CA ASN A 9 13.41 -8.75 -5.70
C ASN A 9 12.40 -9.86 -6.05
N SER A 10 11.12 -9.62 -5.83
CA SER A 10 10.04 -10.56 -6.12
C SER A 10 9.90 -10.82 -7.63
N LEU A 11 9.33 -11.98 -7.98
CA LEU A 11 9.12 -12.37 -9.36
C LEU A 11 7.78 -11.84 -9.89
N TYR A 12 7.73 -11.55 -11.18
CA TYR A 12 6.50 -11.18 -11.88
C TYR A 12 6.51 -11.76 -13.31
N TYR A 13 5.32 -11.89 -13.89
CA TYR A 13 5.12 -12.23 -15.27
C TYR A 13 4.56 -11.04 -16.03
N SER A 14 5.07 -10.78 -17.23
CA SER A 14 4.59 -9.71 -18.11
C SER A 14 3.87 -10.33 -19.30
N ASN A 15 2.67 -9.84 -19.57
CA ASN A 15 1.84 -10.34 -20.67
C ASN A 15 1.67 -11.87 -20.63
N GLU A 16 2.03 -12.54 -21.73
CA GLU A 16 1.95 -14.00 -21.87
C GLU A 16 3.30 -14.71 -21.62
N ASP A 17 4.25 -14.02 -20.98
CA ASP A 17 5.54 -14.60 -20.68
C ASP A 17 5.41 -15.82 -19.77
N THR A 18 6.10 -16.89 -20.13
CA THR A 18 6.18 -18.12 -19.33
C THR A 18 7.39 -18.15 -18.40
N ILE A 19 8.33 -17.24 -18.61
CA ILE A 19 9.53 -17.09 -17.78
C ILE A 19 9.35 -15.81 -16.96
N PRO A 20 9.42 -15.90 -15.61
CA PRO A 20 9.25 -14.74 -14.77
C PRO A 20 10.43 -13.78 -14.88
N SER A 21 10.13 -12.51 -14.88
CA SER A 21 11.07 -11.41 -14.63
C SER A 21 11.19 -11.14 -13.14
N LYS A 22 12.12 -10.29 -12.74
CA LYS A 22 12.39 -9.99 -11.34
C LYS A 22 12.37 -8.48 -11.11
N TRP A 23 11.55 -8.03 -10.17
CA TRP A 23 11.60 -6.66 -9.70
C TRP A 23 12.94 -6.35 -9.05
N LYS A 24 13.41 -5.12 -9.20
CA LYS A 24 14.67 -4.69 -8.59
C LYS A 24 14.39 -4.04 -7.22
N GLY A 25 15.00 -4.60 -6.17
CA GLY A 25 14.85 -4.06 -4.82
C GLY A 25 13.44 -4.27 -4.26
N TYR A 26 12.93 -3.26 -3.54
CA TYR A 26 11.58 -3.29 -2.99
C TYR A 26 10.53 -3.24 -4.10
N ASP A 27 9.71 -4.26 -4.18
CA ASP A 27 8.85 -4.50 -5.34
C ASP A 27 7.75 -3.44 -5.49
N ALA A 28 7.16 -2.97 -4.39
CA ALA A 28 6.16 -1.91 -4.47
C ALA A 28 6.72 -0.63 -5.11
N TYR A 29 7.99 -0.31 -4.86
CA TYR A 29 8.64 0.82 -5.50
C TYR A 29 8.83 0.59 -7.01
N SER A 30 9.33 -0.58 -7.40
CA SER A 30 9.54 -0.93 -8.82
C SER A 30 8.21 -0.99 -9.59
N GLN A 31 7.16 -1.56 -9.00
CA GLN A 31 5.80 -1.57 -9.55
C GLN A 31 5.23 -0.15 -9.71
N THR A 32 5.52 0.72 -8.75
CA THR A 32 5.10 2.13 -8.81
C THR A 32 5.76 2.87 -9.96
N LEU A 33 7.06 2.64 -10.21
CA LEU A 33 7.77 3.25 -11.33
C LEU A 33 7.23 2.75 -12.68
N ASP A 34 6.95 1.46 -12.79
CA ASP A 34 6.33 0.87 -13.99
C ASP A 34 4.93 1.47 -14.24
N ALA A 35 4.11 1.60 -13.20
CA ALA A 35 2.82 2.26 -13.26
C ALA A 35 2.94 3.75 -13.64
N ALA A 36 3.93 4.47 -13.11
CA ALA A 36 4.19 5.86 -13.45
C ALA A 36 4.59 6.02 -14.93
N ASP A 37 5.39 5.09 -15.45
CA ASP A 37 5.77 5.09 -16.86
C ASP A 37 4.57 4.75 -17.77
N TYR A 38 3.70 3.84 -17.35
CA TYR A 38 2.43 3.58 -18.03
C TYR A 38 1.56 4.85 -18.09
N ILE A 39 1.38 5.56 -16.98
CA ILE A 39 0.60 6.81 -16.91
C ILE A 39 1.18 7.84 -17.89
N LYS A 40 2.50 8.09 -17.86
CA LYS A 40 3.15 9.05 -18.77
C LYS A 40 2.93 8.70 -20.25
N LYS A 41 3.03 7.42 -20.58
CA LYS A 41 2.88 6.93 -21.94
C LYS A 41 1.45 7.13 -22.48
N HIS A 42 0.44 6.94 -21.62
CA HIS A 42 -0.97 6.96 -22.02
C HIS A 42 -1.69 8.27 -21.66
N ALA A 43 -1.03 9.24 -21.04
CA ALA A 43 -1.63 10.50 -20.61
C ALA A 43 -2.25 11.33 -21.76
N ASN A 44 -1.72 11.20 -22.96
CA ASN A 44 -2.17 11.95 -24.15
C ASN A 44 -2.95 11.09 -25.15
N ASP A 45 -3.27 9.86 -24.82
CA ASP A 45 -4.07 9.00 -25.68
C ASP A 45 -5.53 9.49 -25.72
N ASN A 46 -6.19 9.27 -26.86
CA ASN A 46 -7.62 9.60 -27.00
C ASN A 46 -8.53 8.62 -26.24
N GLU A 47 -8.03 7.46 -25.90
CA GLU A 47 -8.77 6.42 -25.19
C GLU A 47 -8.48 6.50 -23.68
N PRO A 48 -9.51 6.39 -22.83
CA PRO A 48 -9.31 6.33 -21.39
C PRO A 48 -8.63 5.01 -20.98
N PHE A 49 -7.87 5.03 -19.91
CA PHE A 49 -7.29 3.83 -19.33
C PHE A 49 -7.83 3.54 -17.92
N LEU A 50 -7.79 2.28 -17.53
CA LEU A 50 -7.95 1.82 -16.15
C LEU A 50 -6.62 1.18 -15.72
N LEU A 51 -6.03 1.70 -14.65
CA LEU A 51 -4.84 1.13 -14.04
C LEU A 51 -5.18 0.63 -12.63
N VAL A 52 -4.95 -0.65 -12.38
CA VAL A 52 -5.06 -1.27 -11.05
C VAL A 52 -3.68 -1.69 -10.60
N LEU A 53 -3.18 -1.07 -9.54
CA LEU A 53 -1.89 -1.36 -8.94
C LEU A 53 -2.10 -2.02 -7.57
N SER A 54 -1.77 -3.31 -7.47
CA SER A 54 -1.96 -4.11 -6.27
C SER A 54 -0.62 -4.42 -5.62
N TRP A 55 -0.26 -3.63 -4.60
CA TRP A 55 0.93 -3.88 -3.80
C TRP A 55 0.71 -5.01 -2.80
N GLY A 56 1.76 -5.84 -2.56
CA GLY A 56 1.74 -6.86 -1.52
C GLY A 56 1.86 -6.29 -0.11
N PRO A 57 2.79 -5.35 0.16
CA PRO A 57 2.86 -4.69 1.46
C PRO A 57 1.58 -3.89 1.78
N PRO A 58 1.24 -3.70 3.05
CA PRO A 58 1.97 -4.04 4.27
C PRO A 58 1.72 -5.45 4.82
N HIS A 59 1.22 -6.39 4.01
CA HIS A 59 1.06 -7.78 4.42
C HIS A 59 2.40 -8.36 4.94
N ASN A 60 2.35 -9.28 5.90
CA ASN A 60 3.58 -9.90 6.41
C ASN A 60 4.42 -10.56 5.29
N PRO A 61 5.76 -10.66 5.42
CA PRO A 61 6.59 -10.40 6.61
C PRO A 61 6.89 -8.91 6.82
N TYR A 62 6.60 -8.41 8.02
CA TYR A 62 6.67 -6.98 8.32
C TYR A 62 8.11 -6.42 8.39
N ASN A 63 9.11 -7.29 8.57
CA ASN A 63 10.52 -6.91 8.66
C ASN A 63 11.20 -6.66 7.31
N THR A 64 10.47 -6.73 6.21
CA THR A 64 11.00 -6.58 4.85
C THR A 64 10.80 -5.18 4.25
N ALA A 65 10.26 -4.24 5.00
CA ALA A 65 10.23 -2.84 4.58
C ALA A 65 11.66 -2.32 4.34
N PRO A 66 11.86 -1.35 3.43
CA PRO A 66 13.18 -0.76 3.20
C PRO A 66 13.77 -0.20 4.49
N GLU A 67 15.09 -0.32 4.65
CA GLU A 67 15.81 0.00 5.89
C GLU A 67 15.57 1.45 6.34
N GLU A 68 15.63 2.39 5.42
CA GLU A 68 15.37 3.82 5.66
C GLU A 68 14.03 4.13 6.32
N TYR A 69 13.01 3.29 6.08
CA TYR A 69 11.71 3.41 6.73
C TYR A 69 11.67 2.65 8.06
N ARG A 70 12.36 1.50 8.17
CA ARG A 70 12.43 0.75 9.43
C ARG A 70 13.14 1.53 10.52
N GLU A 71 14.25 2.21 10.19
CA GLU A 71 15.02 3.07 11.11
C GLU A 71 14.16 4.16 11.77
N LYS A 72 13.18 4.74 11.01
CA LYS A 72 12.27 5.75 11.56
C LYS A 72 11.44 5.23 12.73
N TYR A 73 11.15 3.94 12.75
CA TYR A 73 10.31 3.29 13.77
C TYR A 73 11.11 2.52 14.82
N GLU A 74 12.43 2.40 14.69
CA GLU A 74 13.26 1.65 15.61
C GLU A 74 13.07 2.11 17.07
N ASN A 75 13.12 3.40 17.31
CA ASN A 75 12.93 4.02 18.63
C ASN A 75 11.53 4.61 18.82
N PHE A 76 10.61 4.33 17.91
CA PHE A 76 9.26 4.87 18.02
C PHE A 76 8.46 4.13 19.09
N ASN A 77 7.79 4.89 19.95
CA ASN A 77 6.95 4.32 21.01
C ASN A 77 5.58 3.94 20.42
N ILE A 78 5.40 2.65 20.16
CA ILE A 78 4.13 2.11 19.65
C ILE A 78 3.13 1.99 20.80
N GLN A 79 1.97 2.60 20.64
CA GLN A 79 0.83 2.37 21.53
C GLN A 79 -0.02 1.22 20.98
N LEU A 80 -0.06 0.12 21.73
CA LEU A 80 -0.89 -1.02 21.37
C LEU A 80 -2.37 -0.74 21.63
N ARG A 81 -3.23 -1.39 20.85
CA ARG A 81 -4.65 -1.42 21.14
C ARG A 81 -4.91 -2.12 22.49
N PRO A 82 -5.93 -1.69 23.25
CA PRO A 82 -6.20 -2.24 24.58
C PRO A 82 -6.61 -3.72 24.58
N ASN A 83 -6.99 -4.26 23.43
CA ASN A 83 -7.39 -5.66 23.24
C ASN A 83 -6.23 -6.57 22.79
N VAL A 84 -4.99 -6.08 22.80
CA VAL A 84 -3.79 -6.91 22.58
C VAL A 84 -3.40 -7.55 23.90
N PRO A 85 -3.31 -8.89 24.01
CA PRO A 85 -2.88 -9.57 25.22
C PRO A 85 -1.44 -9.19 25.63
N GLU A 86 -1.21 -9.03 26.93
CA GLU A 86 0.08 -8.60 27.47
C GLU A 86 1.24 -9.52 27.07
N ASN A 87 0.99 -10.83 27.06
CA ASN A 87 1.98 -11.83 26.65
C ASN A 87 2.38 -11.78 25.18
N LEU A 88 1.67 -11.00 24.35
CA LEU A 88 1.98 -10.77 22.93
C LEU A 88 2.48 -9.36 22.65
N ALA A 89 2.58 -8.51 23.67
CA ALA A 89 2.88 -7.08 23.52
C ALA A 89 4.20 -6.82 22.79
N ASP A 90 5.29 -7.48 23.17
CA ASP A 90 6.60 -7.28 22.53
C ASP A 90 6.59 -7.67 21.05
N LYS A 91 5.93 -8.78 20.73
CA LYS A 91 5.78 -9.24 19.34
C LYS A 91 4.92 -8.28 18.55
N ALA A 92 3.81 -7.81 19.13
CA ALA A 92 2.92 -6.84 18.51
C ALA A 92 3.64 -5.50 18.22
N VAL A 93 4.45 -5.01 19.16
CA VAL A 93 5.26 -3.80 18.97
C VAL A 93 6.24 -3.98 17.82
N SER A 94 6.97 -5.11 17.80
CA SER A 94 7.94 -5.42 16.75
C SER A 94 7.30 -5.44 15.36
N ASP A 95 6.18 -6.17 15.22
CA ASP A 95 5.51 -6.33 13.95
C ASP A 95 4.80 -5.03 13.50
N LEU A 96 4.24 -4.25 14.42
CA LEU A 96 3.66 -2.94 14.13
C LEU A 96 4.70 -1.93 13.62
N LYS A 97 5.93 -1.95 14.16
CA LYS A 97 7.02 -1.11 13.63
C LYS A 97 7.28 -1.40 12.15
N GLY A 98 7.39 -2.67 11.79
CA GLY A 98 7.57 -3.09 10.41
C GLY A 98 6.36 -2.77 9.53
N TYR A 99 5.15 -2.98 10.03
CA TYR A 99 3.91 -2.64 9.35
C TYR A 99 3.82 -1.14 9.03
N TYR A 100 4.15 -0.27 10.01
CA TYR A 100 4.18 1.18 9.77
C TYR A 100 5.31 1.61 8.83
N ALA A 101 6.45 0.91 8.87
CA ALA A 101 7.52 1.14 7.91
C ALA A 101 7.08 0.85 6.47
N HIS A 102 6.35 -0.24 6.24
CA HIS A 102 5.75 -0.54 4.94
C HIS A 102 4.73 0.53 4.52
N ILE A 103 3.82 0.95 5.42
CA ILE A 103 2.85 2.00 5.12
C ILE A 103 3.55 3.29 4.73
N ASN A 104 4.61 3.68 5.43
CA ASN A 104 5.37 4.89 5.11
C ASN A 104 6.09 4.78 3.76
N ALA A 105 6.57 3.59 3.39
CA ALA A 105 7.14 3.34 2.06
C ALA A 105 6.06 3.44 0.95
N LEU A 106 4.86 2.90 1.21
CA LEU A 106 3.73 3.01 0.28
C LEU A 106 3.21 4.43 0.14
N ASP A 107 3.23 5.24 1.20
CA ASP A 107 2.90 6.67 1.12
C ASP A 107 3.81 7.41 0.12
N GLY A 108 5.12 7.09 0.14
CA GLY A 108 6.06 7.57 -0.88
C GLY A 108 5.73 7.08 -2.30
N CYS A 109 5.26 5.84 -2.44
CA CYS A 109 4.79 5.32 -3.73
C CYS A 109 3.55 6.07 -4.24
N VAL A 110 2.60 6.38 -3.36
CA VAL A 110 1.41 7.19 -3.69
C VAL A 110 1.82 8.61 -4.13
N ASP A 111 2.77 9.25 -3.44
CA ASP A 111 3.27 10.56 -3.83
C ASP A 111 3.87 10.56 -5.26
N ILE A 112 4.64 9.52 -5.61
CA ILE A 112 5.19 9.36 -6.97
C ILE A 112 4.06 9.31 -8.01
N LEU A 113 3.01 8.53 -7.77
CA LEU A 113 1.88 8.41 -8.70
C LEU A 113 1.11 9.73 -8.84
N LEU A 114 0.81 10.40 -7.73
CA LEU A 114 0.08 11.67 -7.73
C LEU A 114 0.87 12.75 -8.47
N ARG A 115 2.18 12.87 -8.21
CA ARG A 115 3.06 13.78 -8.96
C ARG A 115 3.16 13.42 -10.44
N THR A 116 3.12 12.15 -10.78
CA THR A 116 3.13 11.72 -12.18
C THR A 116 1.87 12.16 -12.90
N ILE A 117 0.70 12.01 -12.29
CA ILE A 117 -0.60 12.44 -12.80
C ILE A 117 -0.62 13.97 -12.99
N GLU A 118 -0.14 14.70 -11.96
CA GLU A 118 -0.05 16.17 -11.99
C GLU A 118 0.89 16.67 -13.09
N ASN A 119 2.10 16.11 -13.16
CA ASN A 119 3.10 16.49 -14.18
C ASN A 119 2.66 16.13 -15.61
N ALA A 120 1.82 15.12 -15.77
CA ALA A 120 1.21 14.77 -17.04
C ALA A 120 0.02 15.67 -17.41
N GLY A 121 -0.45 16.54 -16.51
CA GLY A 121 -1.54 17.48 -16.75
C GLY A 121 -2.92 16.82 -16.84
N ILE A 122 -3.09 15.62 -16.29
CA ILE A 122 -4.35 14.84 -16.37
C ILE A 122 -5.10 14.74 -15.03
N GLU A 123 -4.70 15.48 -14.03
CA GLU A 123 -5.25 15.37 -12.67
C GLU A 123 -6.76 15.67 -12.59
N GLU A 124 -7.23 16.66 -13.36
CA GLU A 124 -8.65 17.03 -13.42
C GLU A 124 -9.51 15.98 -14.16
N ASN A 125 -8.89 15.09 -14.94
CA ASN A 125 -9.53 14.02 -15.67
C ASN A 125 -9.20 12.63 -15.12
N THR A 126 -8.63 12.54 -13.92
CA THR A 126 -8.22 11.27 -13.31
C THR A 126 -8.92 11.06 -11.98
N ILE A 127 -9.59 9.93 -11.83
CA ILE A 127 -10.08 9.45 -10.54
C ILE A 127 -8.98 8.57 -9.93
N PHE A 128 -8.39 9.04 -8.83
CA PHE A 128 -7.41 8.27 -8.06
C PHE A 128 -8.08 7.68 -6.82
N ILE A 129 -7.99 6.36 -6.66
CA ILE A 129 -8.53 5.66 -5.48
C ILE A 129 -7.40 4.91 -4.79
N PHE A 130 -7.31 5.08 -3.47
CA PHE A 130 -6.47 4.27 -2.60
C PHE A 130 -7.34 3.51 -1.60
N THR A 131 -7.17 2.21 -1.57
CA THR A 131 -7.90 1.31 -0.66
C THR A 131 -7.09 0.05 -0.36
N SER A 132 -7.63 -0.85 0.44
CA SER A 132 -7.08 -2.18 0.69
C SER A 132 -8.18 -3.23 0.55
N ASP A 133 -7.81 -4.48 0.30
CA ASP A 133 -8.72 -5.62 0.24
C ASP A 133 -9.17 -6.08 1.64
N HIS A 134 -8.32 -5.92 2.67
CA HIS A 134 -8.60 -6.25 4.08
C HIS A 134 -7.65 -5.49 5.01
N GLY A 135 -7.97 -5.50 6.30
CA GLY A 135 -7.08 -5.03 7.36
C GLY A 135 -6.18 -6.16 7.91
N ASP A 136 -5.62 -5.95 9.10
CA ASP A 136 -4.81 -6.93 9.81
C ASP A 136 -5.07 -6.84 11.32
N MET A 137 -5.24 -7.99 11.96
CA MET A 137 -5.50 -8.09 13.40
C MET A 137 -4.35 -7.58 14.24
N LEU A 138 -3.12 -7.77 13.81
CA LEU A 138 -1.88 -7.33 14.51
C LEU A 138 -1.97 -7.56 16.00
N TYR A 139 -2.32 -8.78 16.36
CA TYR A 139 -2.49 -9.31 17.73
C TYR A 139 -3.70 -8.79 18.52
N SER A 140 -4.55 -7.94 17.96
CA SER A 140 -5.85 -7.64 18.57
C SER A 140 -6.62 -8.94 18.85
N HIS A 141 -7.19 -9.06 20.04
CA HIS A 141 -7.85 -10.29 20.53
C HIS A 141 -6.94 -11.53 20.54
N GLY A 142 -5.63 -11.38 20.57
CA GLY A 142 -4.65 -12.48 20.47
C GLY A 142 -4.58 -13.12 19.08
N MET A 143 -5.06 -12.45 18.05
CA MET A 143 -5.18 -12.97 16.69
C MET A 143 -4.22 -12.28 15.73
N GLU A 144 -3.79 -13.03 14.73
CA GLU A 144 -2.92 -12.56 13.64
C GLU A 144 -3.69 -12.52 12.32
N ARG A 145 -3.25 -11.64 11.42
CA ARG A 145 -3.68 -11.57 10.01
C ARG A 145 -5.14 -11.14 9.84
N LYS A 146 -5.89 -11.80 8.97
CA LYS A 146 -7.24 -11.46 8.49
C LYS A 146 -8.21 -12.64 8.64
N GLN A 147 -9.37 -12.54 7.99
CA GLN A 147 -10.44 -13.54 7.99
C GLN A 147 -11.11 -13.67 9.36
N LYS A 148 -11.29 -12.54 10.03
CA LYS A 148 -11.98 -12.44 11.33
C LYS A 148 -13.07 -11.38 11.23
N PRO A 149 -14.18 -11.52 11.96
CA PRO A 149 -15.30 -10.58 11.93
C PRO A 149 -15.07 -9.38 12.88
N PHE A 150 -13.85 -8.84 12.88
CA PHE A 150 -13.46 -7.70 13.71
C PHE A 150 -13.06 -6.52 12.85
N ASP A 151 -13.26 -5.32 13.38
CA ASP A 151 -12.95 -4.05 12.71
C ASP A 151 -11.52 -4.01 12.17
N GLU A 152 -10.57 -4.56 12.90
CA GLU A 152 -9.16 -4.64 12.52
C GLU A 152 -8.95 -5.41 11.20
N SER A 153 -9.82 -6.36 10.89
CA SER A 153 -9.76 -7.16 9.67
C SER A 153 -10.62 -6.62 8.55
N ILE A 154 -11.77 -6.00 8.86
CA ILE A 154 -12.78 -5.62 7.85
C ILE A 154 -12.81 -4.13 7.51
N LEU A 155 -12.36 -3.26 8.42
CA LEU A 155 -12.28 -1.82 8.13
C LEU A 155 -10.99 -1.50 7.39
N VAL A 156 -11.14 -0.96 6.20
CA VAL A 156 -10.02 -0.53 5.35
C VAL A 156 -10.14 0.95 5.01
N PRO A 157 -9.04 1.64 4.72
CA PRO A 157 -9.10 2.99 4.23
C PRO A 157 -9.76 3.02 2.84
N PHE A 158 -10.51 4.06 2.57
CA PHE A 158 -10.98 4.40 1.24
C PHE A 158 -10.75 5.90 1.01
N ILE A 159 -9.82 6.22 0.15
CA ILE A 159 -9.47 7.60 -0.20
C ILE A 159 -9.72 7.78 -1.70
N LEU A 160 -10.53 8.77 -2.05
CA LEU A 160 -10.82 9.15 -3.42
C LEU A 160 -10.35 10.58 -3.66
N ARG A 161 -9.56 10.79 -4.71
CA ARG A 161 -9.16 12.09 -5.21
C ARG A 161 -9.68 12.27 -6.63
N TYR A 162 -10.53 13.29 -6.82
CA TYR A 162 -11.02 13.71 -8.14
C TYR A 162 -11.25 15.23 -8.13
N PRO A 163 -10.23 16.04 -8.45
CA PRO A 163 -10.29 17.50 -8.32
C PRO A 163 -11.42 18.14 -9.13
N ALA A 164 -11.74 17.64 -10.31
CA ALA A 164 -12.83 18.12 -11.14
C ALA A 164 -14.20 18.20 -10.41
N ILE A 165 -14.44 17.29 -9.44
CA ILE A 165 -15.69 17.30 -8.64
C ILE A 165 -15.50 17.98 -7.28
N HIS A 166 -14.39 17.73 -6.61
CA HIS A 166 -14.20 18.15 -5.22
C HIS A 166 -13.32 19.39 -5.07
N GLY A 167 -12.57 19.78 -6.12
CA GLY A 167 -11.51 20.75 -6.02
C GLY A 167 -10.48 20.30 -4.98
N ASN A 168 -9.91 21.23 -4.24
CA ASN A 168 -8.94 20.92 -3.17
C ASN A 168 -9.61 20.72 -1.78
N ARG A 169 -10.92 20.47 -1.74
CA ARG A 169 -11.64 20.29 -0.48
C ARG A 169 -11.47 18.88 0.06
N LYS A 170 -11.05 18.78 1.33
CA LYS A 170 -11.07 17.52 2.06
C LYS A 170 -12.48 17.29 2.63
N ILE A 171 -13.12 16.22 2.22
CA ILE A 171 -14.41 15.78 2.74
C ILE A 171 -14.20 14.42 3.40
N THR A 172 -14.61 14.29 4.65
CA THR A 172 -14.64 13.00 5.35
C THR A 172 -16.07 12.53 5.44
N VAL A 173 -16.34 11.35 4.87
CA VAL A 173 -17.63 10.69 4.98
C VAL A 173 -17.45 9.48 5.91
N LYS A 174 -18.30 9.39 6.92
CA LYS A 174 -18.37 8.17 7.73
C LYS A 174 -19.22 7.17 6.95
N ALA A 175 -18.69 5.96 6.75
CA ALA A 175 -19.50 4.86 6.27
C ALA A 175 -20.63 4.58 7.27
N PRO A 176 -21.79 4.16 6.80
CA PRO A 176 -22.94 3.81 7.66
C PRO A 176 -22.63 2.61 8.56
#